data_a719c6b1950bcfac1085b51e0b2515ac
#
_entry.id   a719c6b1950bcfac1085b51e0b2515ac
#
_cell.length_a   1.000
_cell.length_b   1.000
_cell.length_c   1.000
_cell.angle_alpha   90.00
_cell.angle_beta   90.00
_cell.angle_gamma   90.00
#
_symmetry.space_group_name_H-M   'P 1'
#
loop_
_entity.id
_entity.type
_entity.pdbx_description
1 polymer ?
#
loop_
_entity_poly.entity_id
_entity_poly.type
_entity_poly.pdbx_seq_one_letter_code
_entity_poly.pdbx_strand_id
1 'polypeptide(L)'
;LLHILGGVDTPTSGSVVIDGTDISRLDETALAIFRRRQIGLIYQFYNLIPILTVEENMTLPLLLDGKKPDKAVIKELSKTLGLSQRMTFLPNQLSGGQQQRVSIGRALINNPALMLADEPTGNLDSRNSHEIIALLRRFNREHGQTVIIITHDESIALSADRTIAIVDGKIVKDGVNG
;
A
#
# COMPACT_ATOMS: atom_id res chain seq x y z
N LEU A 1 7.70 -13.56 -0.67
CA LEU A 1 6.49 -13.53 0.14
C LEU A 1 5.53 -12.41 -0.30
N LEU A 2 5.99 -11.15 -0.41
CA LEU A 2 5.13 -10.00 -0.77
C LEU A 2 4.42 -10.20 -2.11
N HIS A 3 5.11 -10.69 -3.14
CA HIS A 3 4.51 -10.95 -4.44
C HIS A 3 3.41 -12.01 -4.37
N ILE A 4 3.57 -13.04 -3.53
CA ILE A 4 2.56 -14.09 -3.33
C ILE A 4 1.35 -13.51 -2.58
N LEU A 5 1.58 -12.76 -1.49
CA LEU A 5 0.50 -12.07 -0.76
C LEU A 5 -0.21 -11.02 -1.62
N GLY A 6 0.54 -10.38 -2.51
CA GLY A 6 0.04 -9.39 -3.47
C GLY A 6 -0.69 -9.99 -4.67
N GLY A 7 -0.75 -11.32 -4.80
CA GLY A 7 -1.33 -11.98 -5.97
C GLY A 7 -0.60 -11.67 -7.28
N VAL A 8 0.70 -11.35 -7.22
CA VAL A 8 1.56 -11.13 -8.39
C VAL A 8 2.25 -12.43 -8.80
N ASP A 9 2.41 -13.34 -7.83
CA ASP A 9 3.04 -14.64 -8.01
C ASP A 9 2.21 -15.72 -7.28
N THR A 10 2.34 -16.97 -7.66
CA THR A 10 1.61 -18.09 -7.09
C THR A 10 2.51 -18.92 -6.17
N PRO A 11 2.01 -19.38 -5.01
CA PRO A 11 2.78 -20.24 -4.13
C PRO A 11 2.97 -21.64 -4.75
N THR A 12 4.15 -22.23 -4.60
CA THR A 12 4.42 -23.63 -5.00
C THR A 12 3.52 -24.62 -4.23
N SER A 13 3.19 -24.28 -2.98
CA SER A 13 2.29 -25.05 -2.13
C SER A 13 1.68 -24.15 -1.05
N GLY A 14 0.58 -24.57 -0.46
CA GLY A 14 -0.18 -23.79 0.51
C GLY A 14 -1.23 -22.91 -0.16
N SER A 15 -1.83 -22.00 0.62
CA SER A 15 -2.87 -21.08 0.16
C SER A 15 -2.75 -19.72 0.80
N VAL A 16 -3.30 -18.71 0.13
CA VAL A 16 -3.38 -17.33 0.63
C VAL A 16 -4.85 -16.93 0.68
N VAL A 17 -5.34 -16.63 1.88
CA VAL A 17 -6.73 -16.20 2.10
C VAL A 17 -6.72 -14.74 2.52
N ILE A 18 -7.41 -13.90 1.75
CA ILE A 18 -7.58 -12.46 2.02
C ILE A 18 -9.07 -12.16 2.03
N ASP A 19 -9.55 -11.57 3.11
CA ASP A 19 -10.97 -11.25 3.32
C ASP A 19 -11.90 -12.41 2.95
N GLY A 20 -11.58 -13.62 3.45
CA GLY A 20 -12.33 -14.86 3.22
C GLY A 20 -12.17 -15.49 1.82
N THR A 21 -11.43 -14.85 0.91
CA THR A 21 -11.19 -15.35 -0.45
C THR A 21 -9.83 -16.03 -0.56
N ASP A 22 -9.79 -17.31 -0.95
CA ASP A 22 -8.55 -18.00 -1.29
C ASP A 22 -8.08 -17.60 -2.70
N ILE A 23 -7.14 -16.66 -2.72
CA ILE A 23 -6.61 -16.10 -3.98
C ILE A 23 -5.74 -17.08 -4.76
N SER A 24 -5.25 -18.16 -4.11
CA SER A 24 -4.44 -19.19 -4.76
C SER A 24 -5.24 -20.05 -5.75
N ARG A 25 -6.57 -19.97 -5.70
CA ARG A 25 -7.49 -20.71 -6.57
C ARG A 25 -8.09 -19.87 -7.69
N LEU A 26 -7.80 -18.59 -7.72
CA LEU A 26 -8.31 -17.67 -8.76
C LEU A 26 -7.50 -17.86 -10.05
N ASP A 27 -8.20 -17.80 -11.19
CA ASP A 27 -7.54 -17.66 -12.48
C ASP A 27 -6.89 -16.26 -12.61
N GLU A 28 -6.04 -16.06 -13.63
CA GLU A 28 -5.31 -14.84 -13.83
C GLU A 28 -6.23 -13.61 -13.93
N THR A 29 -7.38 -13.73 -14.57
CA THR A 29 -8.34 -12.64 -14.76
C THR A 29 -9.01 -12.26 -13.43
N ALA A 30 -9.51 -13.27 -12.71
CA ALA A 30 -10.13 -13.08 -11.40
C ALA A 30 -9.12 -12.55 -10.38
N LEU A 31 -7.87 -13.05 -10.40
CA LEU A 31 -6.78 -12.59 -9.54
C LEU A 31 -6.40 -11.13 -9.83
N ALA A 32 -6.33 -10.73 -11.10
CA ALA A 32 -6.06 -9.34 -11.49
C ALA A 32 -7.17 -8.39 -11.02
N ILE A 33 -8.44 -8.81 -11.10
CA ILE A 33 -9.58 -8.05 -10.59
C ILE A 33 -9.53 -7.97 -9.06
N PHE A 34 -9.27 -9.10 -8.39
CA PHE A 34 -9.16 -9.16 -6.93
C PHE A 34 -8.04 -8.24 -6.43
N ARG A 35 -6.85 -8.35 -7.01
CA ARG A 35 -5.69 -7.50 -6.68
C ARG A 35 -6.01 -6.02 -6.79
N ARG A 36 -6.60 -5.59 -7.91
CA ARG A 36 -6.96 -4.20 -8.13
C ARG A 36 -7.95 -3.66 -7.10
N ARG A 37 -8.86 -4.51 -6.58
CA ARG A 37 -9.94 -4.09 -5.66
C ARG A 37 -9.60 -4.25 -4.20
N GLN A 38 -8.85 -5.29 -3.84
CA GLN A 38 -8.67 -5.73 -2.46
C GLN A 38 -7.24 -5.57 -1.93
N ILE A 39 -6.27 -5.26 -2.80
CA ILE A 39 -4.87 -5.16 -2.41
C ILE A 39 -4.32 -3.79 -2.81
N GLY A 40 -3.85 -3.04 -1.82
CA GLY A 40 -3.09 -1.81 -2.03
C GLY A 40 -1.58 -2.10 -1.98
N LEU A 41 -0.85 -1.74 -3.03
CA LEU A 41 0.60 -1.94 -3.11
C LEU A 41 1.33 -0.60 -2.99
N ILE A 42 2.28 -0.53 -2.08
CA ILE A 42 3.15 0.63 -1.84
C ILE A 42 4.58 0.16 -1.98
N TYR A 43 5.35 0.80 -2.87
CA TYR A 43 6.73 0.43 -3.16
C TYR A 43 7.71 1.50 -2.70
N GLN A 44 8.97 1.11 -2.52
CA GLN A 44 10.07 2.00 -2.20
C GLN A 44 10.27 3.10 -3.27
N PHE A 45 10.11 2.78 -4.55
CA PHE A 45 10.28 3.69 -5.70
C PHE A 45 8.94 4.28 -6.18
N TYR A 46 7.99 4.53 -5.33
CA TYR A 46 6.68 5.16 -5.58
C TYR A 46 5.89 4.64 -6.79
N ASN A 47 6.53 4.28 -7.88
CA ASN A 47 5.98 3.77 -9.15
C ASN A 47 4.81 4.61 -9.67
N LEU A 48 4.95 5.94 -9.61
CA LEU A 48 3.99 6.87 -10.18
C LEU A 48 4.17 6.95 -11.69
N ILE A 49 3.06 7.12 -12.40
CA ILE A 49 3.08 7.35 -13.84
C ILE A 49 3.44 8.82 -14.07
N PRO A 50 4.59 9.13 -14.71
CA PRO A 50 5.17 10.47 -14.70
C PRO A 50 4.37 11.51 -15.50
N ILE A 51 3.55 11.08 -16.44
CA ILE A 51 2.70 11.93 -17.28
C ILE A 51 1.32 12.18 -16.68
N LEU A 52 0.97 11.49 -15.58
CA LEU A 52 -0.29 11.66 -14.88
C LEU A 52 -0.12 12.59 -13.68
N THR A 53 -1.10 13.43 -13.44
CA THR A 53 -1.19 14.27 -12.25
C THR A 53 -1.32 13.44 -10.97
N VAL A 54 -1.22 14.09 -9.81
CA VAL A 54 -1.49 13.49 -8.50
C VAL A 54 -2.87 12.83 -8.48
N GLU A 55 -3.91 13.55 -8.89
CA GLU A 55 -5.29 13.05 -8.91
C GLU A 55 -5.43 11.83 -9.82
N GLU A 56 -4.88 11.90 -11.02
CA GLU A 56 -4.94 10.79 -11.98
C GLU A 56 -4.16 9.57 -11.50
N ASN A 57 -2.97 9.74 -10.90
CA ASN A 57 -2.24 8.64 -10.30
C ASN A 57 -3.03 7.98 -9.16
N MET A 58 -3.65 8.78 -8.28
CA MET A 58 -4.44 8.26 -7.16
C MET A 58 -5.70 7.52 -7.65
N THR A 59 -6.38 8.03 -8.67
CA THR A 59 -7.67 7.48 -9.14
C THR A 59 -7.53 6.38 -10.20
N LEU A 60 -6.31 6.13 -10.68
CA LEU A 60 -6.04 5.13 -11.71
C LEU A 60 -6.65 3.75 -11.45
N PRO A 61 -6.57 3.17 -10.22
CA PRO A 61 -7.18 1.86 -9.96
C PRO A 61 -8.70 1.85 -10.13
N LEU A 62 -9.39 2.94 -9.82
CA LEU A 62 -10.82 3.08 -10.05
C LEU A 62 -11.14 3.11 -11.54
N LEU A 63 -10.39 3.90 -12.31
CA LEU A 63 -10.57 4.03 -13.76
C LEU A 63 -10.35 2.69 -14.48
N LEU A 64 -9.32 1.93 -14.07
CA LEU A 64 -9.05 0.58 -14.57
C LEU A 64 -10.16 -0.44 -14.20
N ASP A 65 -10.92 -0.17 -13.15
CA ASP A 65 -12.10 -0.95 -12.74
C ASP A 65 -13.41 -0.47 -13.38
N GLY A 66 -13.33 0.51 -14.29
CA GLY A 66 -14.50 1.12 -14.97
C GLY A 66 -15.36 1.98 -14.03
N LYS A 67 -14.87 2.32 -12.85
CA LYS A 67 -15.58 3.14 -11.85
C LYS A 67 -15.27 4.63 -12.05
N LYS A 68 -16.27 5.45 -11.82
CA LYS A 68 -16.06 6.91 -11.75
C LYS A 68 -15.57 7.26 -10.34
N PRO A 69 -14.46 8.02 -10.24
CA PRO A 69 -13.98 8.49 -8.94
C PRO A 69 -15.01 9.42 -8.27
N ASP A 70 -15.29 9.19 -6.99
CA ASP A 70 -16.11 10.08 -6.19
C ASP A 70 -15.27 11.28 -5.73
N LYS A 71 -15.68 12.48 -6.12
CA LYS A 71 -15.00 13.74 -5.76
C LYS A 71 -14.93 13.98 -4.25
N ALA A 72 -15.93 13.52 -3.48
CA ALA A 72 -15.91 13.66 -2.03
C ALA A 72 -14.82 12.76 -1.42
N VAL A 73 -14.72 11.51 -1.87
CA VAL A 73 -13.68 10.56 -1.44
C VAL A 73 -12.28 11.08 -1.80
N ILE A 74 -12.09 11.58 -3.02
CA ILE A 74 -10.81 12.14 -3.46
C ILE A 74 -10.43 13.34 -2.59
N LYS A 75 -11.37 14.25 -2.33
CA LYS A 75 -11.14 15.45 -1.51
C LYS A 75 -10.74 15.07 -0.08
N GLU A 76 -11.44 14.14 0.53
CA GLU A 76 -11.15 13.66 1.89
C GLU A 76 -9.76 12.99 1.94
N LEU A 77 -9.51 12.07 1.03
CA LEU A 77 -8.22 11.37 0.96
C LEU A 77 -7.06 12.33 0.70
N SER A 78 -7.22 13.28 -0.24
CA SER A 78 -6.19 14.28 -0.53
C SER A 78 -5.88 15.17 0.68
N LYS A 79 -6.91 15.51 1.48
CA LYS A 79 -6.76 16.27 2.72
C LYS A 79 -5.99 15.47 3.76
N THR A 80 -6.37 14.21 3.98
CA THR A 80 -5.69 13.29 4.92
C THR A 80 -4.22 13.08 4.56
N LEU A 81 -3.92 13.01 3.26
CA LEU A 81 -2.56 12.85 2.75
C LEU A 81 -1.76 14.16 2.67
N GLY A 82 -2.39 15.33 2.94
CA GLY A 82 -1.74 16.64 2.81
C GLY A 82 -1.43 17.03 1.35
N LEU A 83 -2.21 16.52 0.39
CA LEU A 83 -2.00 16.72 -1.05
C LEU A 83 -3.01 17.68 -1.70
N SER A 84 -3.97 18.23 -0.96
CA SER A 84 -5.10 19.01 -1.51
C SER A 84 -4.71 20.14 -2.45
N GLN A 85 -3.56 20.78 -2.21
CA GLN A 85 -3.05 21.90 -3.03
C GLN A 85 -2.17 21.44 -4.20
N ARG A 86 -2.04 20.13 -4.41
CA ARG A 86 -1.09 19.54 -5.38
C ARG A 86 -1.76 18.56 -6.34
N MET A 87 -3.08 18.46 -6.34
CA MET A 87 -3.82 17.46 -7.11
C MET A 87 -3.58 17.53 -8.63
N THR A 88 -3.24 18.72 -9.14
CA THR A 88 -2.91 18.96 -10.56
C THR A 88 -1.41 18.88 -10.87
N PHE A 89 -0.56 18.64 -9.87
CA PHE A 89 0.89 18.57 -10.07
C PHE A 89 1.28 17.23 -10.69
N LEU A 90 2.37 17.24 -11.46
CA LEU A 90 3.01 16.02 -11.96
C LEU A 90 4.01 15.48 -10.92
N PRO A 91 4.36 14.18 -10.96
CA PRO A 91 5.30 13.57 -10.00
C PRO A 91 6.64 14.30 -9.87
N ASN A 92 7.20 14.81 -10.97
CA ASN A 92 8.47 15.53 -10.97
C ASN A 92 8.43 16.91 -10.26
N GLN A 93 7.25 17.40 -9.92
CA GLN A 93 7.04 18.65 -9.18
C GLN A 93 6.89 18.42 -7.66
N LEU A 94 7.01 17.15 -7.22
CA LEU A 94 6.77 16.72 -5.84
C LEU A 94 8.08 16.30 -5.16
N SER A 95 8.18 16.56 -3.84
CA SER A 95 9.23 15.94 -3.02
C SER A 95 9.02 14.42 -2.89
N GLY A 96 10.06 13.66 -2.50
CA GLY A 96 9.98 12.22 -2.30
C GLY A 96 8.85 11.82 -1.33
N GLY A 97 8.73 12.51 -0.19
CA GLY A 97 7.65 12.27 0.76
C GLY A 97 6.25 12.56 0.19
N GLN A 98 6.12 13.56 -0.70
CA GLN A 98 4.86 13.82 -1.38
C GLN A 98 4.54 12.75 -2.42
N GLN A 99 5.52 12.28 -3.18
CA GLN A 99 5.36 11.17 -4.13
C GLN A 99 4.93 9.89 -3.40
N GLN A 100 5.51 9.60 -2.24
CA GLN A 100 5.11 8.46 -1.42
C GLN A 100 3.67 8.59 -0.93
N ARG A 101 3.22 9.78 -0.53
CA ARG A 101 1.83 10.03 -0.16
C ARG A 101 0.86 9.83 -1.33
N VAL A 102 1.27 10.17 -2.57
CA VAL A 102 0.48 9.86 -3.78
C VAL A 102 0.39 8.35 -4.01
N SER A 103 1.50 7.62 -3.85
CA SER A 103 1.52 6.14 -3.93
C SER A 103 0.59 5.50 -2.90
N ILE A 104 0.61 6.00 -1.66
CA ILE A 104 -0.31 5.58 -0.60
C ILE A 104 -1.77 5.90 -0.98
N GLY A 105 -2.04 7.09 -1.50
CA GLY A 105 -3.38 7.48 -1.97
C GLY A 105 -3.91 6.58 -3.07
N ARG A 106 -3.06 6.22 -4.02
CA ARG A 106 -3.37 5.25 -5.06
C ARG A 106 -3.69 3.86 -4.49
N ALA A 107 -2.94 3.43 -3.48
CA ALA A 107 -3.18 2.14 -2.82
C ALA A 107 -4.51 2.12 -2.05
N LEU A 108 -4.90 3.24 -1.45
CA LEU A 108 -6.08 3.38 -0.58
C LEU A 108 -7.38 3.64 -1.32
N ILE A 109 -7.35 4.15 -2.54
CA ILE A 109 -8.54 4.70 -3.22
C ILE A 109 -9.69 3.70 -3.38
N ASN A 110 -9.39 2.41 -3.47
CA ASN A 110 -10.37 1.32 -3.54
C ASN A 110 -10.78 0.78 -2.15
N ASN A 111 -10.30 1.37 -1.06
CA ASN A 111 -10.49 0.85 0.30
C ASN A 111 -10.14 -0.65 0.41
N PRO A 112 -8.89 -1.04 0.13
CA PRO A 112 -8.50 -2.44 0.06
C PRO A 112 -8.55 -3.12 1.43
N ALA A 113 -8.78 -4.44 1.46
CA ALA A 113 -8.70 -5.24 2.68
C ALA A 113 -7.26 -5.39 3.20
N LEU A 114 -6.29 -5.41 2.27
CA LEU A 114 -4.88 -5.61 2.56
C LEU A 114 -4.03 -4.52 1.91
N MET A 115 -3.20 -3.87 2.71
CA MET A 115 -2.12 -3.00 2.23
C MET A 115 -0.77 -3.70 2.41
N LEU A 116 0.01 -3.76 1.35
CA LEU A 116 1.36 -4.30 1.33
C LEU A 116 2.34 -3.17 1.02
N ALA A 117 3.27 -2.91 1.92
CA ALA A 117 4.28 -1.88 1.78
C ALA A 117 5.69 -2.49 1.78
N ASP A 118 6.40 -2.31 0.67
CA ASP A 118 7.76 -2.78 0.49
C ASP A 118 8.72 -1.62 0.68
N GLU A 119 9.45 -1.61 1.81
CA GLU A 119 10.37 -0.55 2.21
C GLU A 119 9.79 0.87 1.99
N PRO A 120 8.60 1.18 2.53
CA PRO A 120 7.85 2.39 2.18
C PRO A 120 8.55 3.70 2.56
N THR A 121 9.64 3.60 3.32
CA THR A 121 10.42 4.74 3.83
C THR A 121 11.86 4.76 3.34
N GLY A 122 12.30 3.75 2.57
CA GLY A 122 13.70 3.55 2.20
C GLY A 122 14.35 4.69 1.40
N ASN A 123 13.55 5.53 0.75
CA ASN A 123 14.02 6.71 -0.01
C ASN A 123 13.65 8.05 0.65
N LEU A 124 13.32 8.05 1.94
CA LEU A 124 12.86 9.22 2.68
C LEU A 124 13.85 9.59 3.78
N ASP A 125 13.87 10.87 4.13
CA ASP A 125 14.53 11.31 5.35
C ASP A 125 13.75 10.87 6.61
N SER A 126 14.38 10.94 7.77
CA SER A 126 13.83 10.43 9.03
C SER A 126 12.48 11.06 9.38
N ARG A 127 12.30 12.37 9.12
CA ARG A 127 11.05 13.08 9.41
C ARG A 127 9.90 12.54 8.54
N ASN A 128 10.13 12.50 7.21
CA ASN A 128 9.14 11.97 6.29
C ASN A 128 8.84 10.50 6.57
N SER A 129 9.85 9.71 6.95
CA SER A 129 9.69 8.30 7.33
C SER A 129 8.71 8.14 8.49
N HIS A 130 8.90 8.89 9.57
CA HIS A 130 7.97 8.87 10.72
C HIS A 130 6.54 9.28 10.33
N GLU A 131 6.40 10.33 9.49
CA GLU A 131 5.09 10.78 9.03
C GLU A 131 4.37 9.72 8.18
N ILE A 132 5.09 8.99 7.31
CA ILE A 132 4.52 7.90 6.50
C ILE A 132 4.10 6.72 7.37
N ILE A 133 4.91 6.29 8.33
CA ILE A 133 4.53 5.18 9.22
C ILE A 133 3.34 5.57 10.09
N ALA A 134 3.32 6.79 10.65
CA ALA A 134 2.17 7.29 11.41
C ALA A 134 0.89 7.31 10.56
N LEU A 135 0.99 7.68 9.29
CA LEU A 135 -0.12 7.68 8.34
C LEU A 135 -0.65 6.26 8.09
N LEU A 136 0.22 5.28 7.84
CA LEU A 136 -0.18 3.88 7.64
C LEU A 136 -0.85 3.29 8.91
N ARG A 137 -0.30 3.57 10.10
CA ARG A 137 -0.91 3.16 11.38
C ARG A 137 -2.28 3.79 11.59
N ARG A 138 -2.46 5.05 11.20
CA ARG A 138 -3.73 5.74 11.26
C ARG A 138 -4.78 5.04 10.40
N PHE A 139 -4.47 4.71 9.15
CA PHE A 139 -5.38 3.98 8.28
C PHE A 139 -5.71 2.58 8.82
N ASN A 140 -4.74 1.85 9.36
CA ASN A 140 -4.99 0.57 10.01
C ASN A 140 -6.04 0.71 11.14
N ARG A 141 -5.87 1.71 12.02
CA ARG A 141 -6.75 1.89 13.20
C ARG A 141 -8.13 2.46 12.86
N GLU A 142 -8.19 3.46 11.96
CA GLU A 142 -9.43 4.16 11.65
C GLU A 142 -10.32 3.37 10.66
N HIS A 143 -9.72 2.57 9.78
CA HIS A 143 -10.45 1.85 8.73
C HIS A 143 -10.41 0.33 8.89
N GLY A 144 -9.73 -0.20 9.91
CA GLY A 144 -9.63 -1.65 10.16
C GLY A 144 -8.87 -2.42 9.06
N GLN A 145 -8.08 -1.74 8.24
CA GLN A 145 -7.31 -2.34 7.15
C GLN A 145 -6.11 -3.12 7.70
N THR A 146 -5.86 -4.31 7.16
CA THR A 146 -4.61 -5.01 7.45
C THR A 146 -3.46 -4.35 6.70
N VAL A 147 -2.39 -3.98 7.41
CA VAL A 147 -1.19 -3.39 6.83
C VAL A 147 0.00 -4.30 7.10
N ILE A 148 0.67 -4.77 6.04
CA ILE A 148 1.92 -5.53 6.13
C ILE A 148 3.04 -4.66 5.57
N ILE A 149 4.06 -4.42 6.39
CA ILE A 149 5.25 -3.65 6.02
C ILE A 149 6.44 -4.60 5.98
N ILE A 150 7.15 -4.62 4.86
CA ILE A 150 8.46 -5.24 4.76
C ILE A 150 9.49 -4.15 4.97
N THR A 151 10.36 -4.36 5.93
CA THR A 151 11.43 -3.40 6.26
C THR A 151 12.61 -4.09 6.92
N HIS A 152 13.78 -3.51 6.78
CA HIS A 152 14.97 -3.85 7.54
C HIS A 152 15.21 -2.87 8.73
N ASP A 153 14.34 -1.87 8.90
CA ASP A 153 14.41 -0.92 10.01
C ASP A 153 13.70 -1.50 11.26
N GLU A 154 14.48 -1.82 12.27
CA GLU A 154 13.99 -2.39 13.53
C GLU A 154 13.01 -1.47 14.25
N SER A 155 13.19 -0.15 14.16
CA SER A 155 12.30 0.81 14.82
C SER A 155 10.90 0.79 14.22
N ILE A 156 10.80 0.62 12.90
CA ILE A 156 9.54 0.44 12.18
C ILE A 156 8.92 -0.91 12.57
N ALA A 157 9.71 -1.99 12.54
CA ALA A 157 9.24 -3.33 12.90
C ALA A 157 8.67 -3.37 14.33
N LEU A 158 9.35 -2.78 15.29
CA LEU A 158 8.90 -2.69 16.68
C LEU A 158 7.66 -1.80 16.87
N SER A 159 7.38 -0.91 15.94
CA SER A 159 6.19 -0.07 15.97
C SER A 159 4.91 -0.77 15.50
N ALA A 160 5.01 -1.93 14.86
CA ALA A 160 3.87 -2.74 14.42
C ALA A 160 3.25 -3.53 15.57
N ASP A 161 2.00 -3.97 15.43
CA ASP A 161 1.32 -4.81 16.42
C ASP A 161 1.93 -6.23 16.49
N ARG A 162 2.50 -6.72 15.38
CA ARG A 162 3.15 -8.02 15.27
C ARG A 162 4.36 -7.94 14.35
N THR A 163 5.44 -8.61 14.72
CA THR A 163 6.68 -8.69 13.94
C THR A 163 6.99 -10.14 13.59
N ILE A 164 7.25 -10.40 12.30
CA ILE A 164 7.69 -11.70 11.78
C ILE A 164 9.07 -11.52 11.18
N ALA A 165 10.10 -12.17 11.74
CA ALA A 165 11.43 -12.16 11.16
C ALA A 165 11.65 -13.38 10.26
N ILE A 166 12.15 -13.12 9.05
CA ILE A 166 12.42 -14.14 8.03
C ILE A 166 13.89 -14.09 7.66
N VAL A 167 14.57 -15.24 7.75
CA VAL A 167 15.97 -15.43 7.35
C VAL A 167 16.04 -16.66 6.44
N ASP A 168 16.67 -16.52 5.28
CA ASP A 168 16.80 -17.58 4.28
C ASP A 168 15.47 -18.27 3.92
N GLY A 169 14.40 -17.46 3.80
CA GLY A 169 13.06 -17.91 3.44
C GLY A 169 12.31 -18.64 4.55
N LYS A 170 12.84 -18.69 5.79
CA LYS A 170 12.23 -19.34 6.95
C LYS A 170 11.86 -18.32 8.02
N ILE A 171 10.72 -18.50 8.66
CA ILE A 171 10.33 -17.73 9.84
C ILE A 171 11.25 -18.15 11.00
N VAL A 172 12.01 -17.20 11.55
CA VAL A 172 12.91 -17.42 12.68
C VAL A 172 12.37 -16.79 13.97
N LYS A 173 11.47 -15.82 13.85
CA LYS A 173 10.80 -15.17 14.98
C LYS A 173 9.39 -14.75 14.56
N ASP A 174 8.45 -14.94 15.46
CA ASP A 174 7.07 -14.47 15.32
C ASP A 174 6.60 -13.99 16.71
N GLY A 175 6.21 -12.74 16.83
CA GLY A 175 5.85 -12.16 18.11
C GLY A 175 4.93 -10.97 18.00
N VAL A 176 4.05 -10.84 18.99
CA VAL A 176 3.20 -9.67 19.18
C VAL A 176 4.01 -8.63 19.95
N ASN A 177 4.05 -7.40 19.45
CA ASN A 177 4.68 -6.28 20.12
C ASN A 177 3.63 -5.70 21.09
N GLY A 178 3.93 -5.72 22.38
CA GLY A 178 3.06 -5.22 23.44
C GLY A 178 3.12 -3.70 23.59
#